data_16ecddbc82eb586576a3cbe99b1c48ea
#
_entry.id   16ecddbc82eb586576a3cbe99b1c48ea
#
_cell.length_a   1.000
_cell.length_b   1.000
_cell.length_c   1.000
_cell.angle_alpha   90.00
_cell.angle_beta   90.00
_cell.angle_gamma   90.00
#
_symmetry.space_group_name_H-M   'P 1'
#
loop_
_entity.id
_entity.type
_entity.pdbx_description
1 polymer ?
#
loop_
_entity_poly.entity_id
_entity_poly.type
_entity_poly.pdbx_seq_one_letter_code
_entity_poly.pdbx_strand_id
1 'polypeptide(L)'
;MKAPPIFRRAGFFSRPRWGRAGVGANPSTTPHGAAPIPAFPQGGKEARRPARWLLALLLWPLALAAHAYDIQDDAGQTTRFDAPPRRIVSLLPSLTETVCALDACDRLVGVDRYSNWPASVQKLPQVGGGLDPSVEAIVALRPDVVLMANSSRAGVRLRALGLKVVALEPKTRADVGRVVARLGEVLQVPGADALMRQIDAGVAAAAQSVPAAARGQRVYFEVSPSPHAAGHGSFIGVLLTELGLGNIIGPEQGPFPRINPELV
;
A
#
# COMPACT_ATOMS: atom_id res chain seq x y z
N MET A 1 -28.85 10.62 -28.90
CA MET A 1 -28.06 9.46 -29.36
C MET A 1 -27.34 8.84 -28.15
N LYS A 2 -27.70 7.60 -27.79
CA LYS A 2 -27.17 6.89 -26.61
C LYS A 2 -25.86 6.20 -26.99
N ALA A 3 -24.76 6.45 -26.25
CA ALA A 3 -23.53 5.69 -26.35
C ALA A 3 -23.65 4.38 -25.56
N PRO A 4 -23.09 3.24 -26.04
CA PRO A 4 -23.15 1.96 -25.35
C PRO A 4 -22.02 1.83 -24.33
N PRO A 5 -22.21 1.03 -23.25
CA PRO A 5 -21.19 0.78 -22.25
C PRO A 5 -20.24 -0.36 -22.73
N ILE A 6 -18.96 -0.10 -22.71
CA ILE A 6 -17.92 -1.12 -22.91
C ILE A 6 -17.33 -1.49 -21.54
N PHE A 7 -17.89 -2.52 -20.90
CA PHE A 7 -17.17 -3.31 -19.91
C PHE A 7 -17.55 -4.79 -20.10
N ARG A 8 -16.68 -5.54 -20.79
CA ARG A 8 -16.73 -7.00 -20.82
C ARG A 8 -16.00 -7.54 -19.59
N ARG A 9 -16.73 -8.30 -18.79
CA ARG A 9 -16.24 -9.14 -17.70
C ARG A 9 -15.29 -10.21 -18.26
N ALA A 10 -14.11 -10.32 -17.72
CA ALA A 10 -13.23 -11.48 -17.89
C ALA A 10 -13.42 -12.44 -16.69
N GLY A 11 -13.50 -13.68 -17.05
CA GLY A 11 -13.81 -14.95 -16.50
C GLY A 11 -13.38 -15.27 -15.05
N PHE A 12 -14.31 -15.93 -14.43
CA PHE A 12 -14.22 -16.81 -13.27
C PHE A 12 -13.12 -17.85 -13.42
N PHE A 13 -12.18 -17.90 -12.49
CA PHE A 13 -11.36 -19.08 -12.23
C PHE A 13 -11.99 -19.89 -11.10
N SER A 14 -12.51 -21.06 -11.46
CA SER A 14 -13.08 -22.06 -10.58
C SER A 14 -11.98 -22.75 -9.76
N ARG A 15 -12.21 -22.86 -8.46
CA ARG A 15 -11.43 -23.69 -7.52
C ARG A 15 -11.77 -25.16 -7.69
N PRO A 16 -10.82 -26.12 -7.62
CA PRO A 16 -11.13 -27.54 -7.55
C PRO A 16 -11.62 -27.93 -6.15
N ARG A 17 -12.76 -28.60 -6.12
CA ARG A 17 -13.30 -29.33 -4.96
C ARG A 17 -12.47 -30.58 -4.71
N TRP A 18 -11.96 -30.76 -3.52
CA TRP A 18 -11.53 -32.05 -3.02
C TRP A 18 -12.70 -32.78 -2.37
N GLY A 19 -12.98 -33.96 -2.93
CA GLY A 19 -14.06 -34.84 -2.49
C GLY A 19 -13.73 -35.57 -1.21
N ARG A 20 -14.75 -35.72 -0.39
CA ARG A 20 -14.82 -36.69 0.72
C ARG A 20 -15.12 -38.08 0.17
N ALA A 21 -14.34 -39.08 0.60
CA ALA A 21 -14.74 -40.48 0.62
C ALA A 21 -14.43 -40.95 2.06
N GLY A 22 -15.31 -41.51 2.82
CA GLY A 22 -16.22 -42.58 2.62
C GLY A 22 -15.91 -43.61 3.70
N VAL A 23 -16.78 -43.67 4.72
CA VAL A 23 -16.76 -44.54 5.89
C VAL A 23 -16.98 -45.99 5.43
N GLY A 24 -16.21 -46.93 5.98
CA GLY A 24 -16.47 -48.37 5.86
C GLY A 24 -16.09 -49.11 7.15
N ALA A 25 -17.07 -49.70 7.76
CA ALA A 25 -17.07 -50.36 9.07
C ALA A 25 -16.48 -51.76 9.07
N ASN A 26 -15.95 -52.09 10.26
CA ASN A 26 -15.73 -53.37 10.97
C ASN A 26 -16.55 -54.62 10.48
N PRO A 27 -16.25 -55.92 10.86
CA PRO A 27 -15.91 -56.34 12.21
C PRO A 27 -15.02 -57.61 12.38
N SER A 28 -14.60 -57.81 13.65
CA SER A 28 -14.44 -59.09 14.41
C SER A 28 -13.37 -60.13 14.03
N THR A 29 -12.48 -60.47 14.94
CA THR A 29 -12.52 -61.66 15.79
C THR A 29 -11.21 -61.83 16.58
N THR A 30 -11.35 -62.09 17.89
CA THR A 30 -10.35 -62.67 18.82
C THR A 30 -10.31 -64.22 18.64
N PRO A 31 -9.48 -65.03 19.37
CA PRO A 31 -8.44 -64.75 20.35
C PRO A 31 -7.23 -65.75 20.28
N HIS A 32 -6.37 -65.67 21.30
CA HIS A 32 -5.45 -66.67 21.87
C HIS A 32 -4.04 -66.84 21.32
N GLY A 33 -3.07 -66.68 22.24
CA GLY A 33 -1.73 -67.20 22.10
C GLY A 33 -0.75 -66.51 23.05
N ALA A 34 -0.71 -66.98 24.31
CA ALA A 34 0.37 -66.64 25.24
C ALA A 34 1.67 -67.29 24.76
N ALA A 35 2.77 -66.51 24.69
CA ALA A 35 4.11 -67.04 24.50
C ALA A 35 5.15 -66.08 25.19
N PRO A 36 6.31 -66.60 25.55
CA PRO A 36 6.98 -66.36 26.83
C PRO A 36 7.88 -65.12 26.84
N ILE A 37 8.13 -64.64 28.06
CA ILE A 37 9.03 -63.53 28.41
C ILE A 37 10.46 -63.91 28.10
N PRO A 38 11.21 -63.21 27.25
CA PRO A 38 12.68 -63.35 27.18
C PRO A 38 13.35 -62.47 28.23
N ALA A 39 14.38 -63.04 28.83
CA ALA A 39 15.22 -62.52 29.88
C ALA A 39 15.96 -61.24 29.47
N PHE A 40 16.14 -60.36 30.46
CA PHE A 40 16.97 -59.13 30.33
C PHE A 40 18.44 -59.50 30.16
N PRO A 41 19.16 -58.91 29.18
CA PRO A 41 20.61 -58.87 29.21
C PRO A 41 21.07 -57.75 30.11
N GLN A 42 21.81 -58.06 31.16
CA GLN A 42 22.53 -57.14 31.99
C GLN A 42 23.80 -56.65 31.26
N GLY A 43 24.07 -55.32 31.37
CA GLY A 43 25.41 -54.80 31.27
C GLY A 43 25.88 -54.37 29.89
N GLY A 44 25.50 -53.15 29.48
CA GLY A 44 26.13 -52.40 28.43
C GLY A 44 26.45 -50.99 28.93
N LYS A 45 27.73 -50.68 29.00
CA LYS A 45 28.30 -49.36 29.41
C LYS A 45 27.60 -48.25 28.65
N GLU A 46 26.95 -47.36 29.36
CA GLU A 46 26.40 -46.12 28.82
C GLU A 46 27.53 -45.24 28.26
N ALA A 47 27.70 -45.28 26.95
CA ALA A 47 28.43 -44.25 26.26
C ALA A 47 27.63 -42.95 26.35
N ARG A 48 28.09 -42.05 27.21
CA ARG A 48 27.59 -40.68 27.32
C ARG A 48 27.65 -40.02 25.95
N ARG A 49 26.53 -39.91 25.24
CA ARG A 49 26.39 -39.12 24.03
C ARG A 49 26.41 -37.64 24.44
N PRO A 50 27.43 -36.85 24.03
CA PRO A 50 27.48 -35.43 24.39
C PRO A 50 26.31 -34.71 23.72
N ALA A 51 25.64 -34.02 24.53
CA ALA A 51 24.61 -32.98 24.39
C ALA A 51 24.51 -32.32 22.99
N ARG A 52 23.78 -32.98 22.08
CA ARG A 52 23.30 -32.35 20.82
C ARG A 52 22.26 -31.28 21.09
N TRP A 53 21.75 -31.18 22.30
CA TRP A 53 20.75 -30.18 22.74
C TRP A 53 21.39 -28.81 23.05
N LEU A 54 22.68 -28.71 23.33
CA LEU A 54 23.37 -27.44 23.58
C LEU A 54 23.62 -26.62 22.31
N LEU A 55 23.68 -27.25 21.14
CA LEU A 55 23.80 -26.55 19.86
C LEU A 55 22.46 -25.92 19.38
N ALA A 56 21.33 -26.47 19.79
CA ALA A 56 20.01 -25.93 19.46
C ALA A 56 19.69 -24.64 20.25
N LEU A 57 20.24 -24.50 21.46
CA LEU A 57 20.06 -23.31 22.29
C LEU A 57 20.93 -22.11 21.85
N LEU A 58 22.03 -22.36 21.11
CA LEU A 58 22.91 -21.30 20.61
C LEU A 58 22.39 -20.63 19.31
N LEU A 59 21.48 -21.28 18.59
CA LEU A 59 20.90 -20.76 17.34
C LEU A 59 19.58 -20.00 17.55
N TRP A 60 19.02 -19.99 18.76
CA TRP A 60 17.75 -19.32 19.06
C TRP A 60 17.82 -17.78 19.06
N PRO A 61 18.90 -17.09 19.44
CA PRO A 61 18.94 -15.62 19.45
C PRO A 61 19.23 -14.98 18.08
N LEU A 62 19.48 -15.76 17.01
CA LEU A 62 19.80 -15.18 15.69
C LEU A 62 18.56 -14.77 14.87
N ALA A 63 17.35 -14.96 15.37
CA ALA A 63 16.14 -14.93 14.54
C ALA A 63 15.33 -13.62 14.55
N LEU A 64 15.73 -12.56 15.28
CA LEU A 64 14.92 -11.31 15.28
C LEU A 64 15.75 -10.05 15.63
N ALA A 65 16.83 -9.83 14.93
CA ALA A 65 17.33 -8.46 14.82
C ALA A 65 16.41 -7.70 13.84
N ALA A 66 15.26 -7.22 14.31
CA ALA A 66 14.52 -6.20 13.61
C ALA A 66 15.46 -4.99 13.51
N HIS A 67 16.06 -4.78 12.33
CA HIS A 67 16.94 -3.64 12.12
C HIS A 67 16.07 -2.39 12.13
N ALA A 68 16.28 -1.54 13.14
CA ALA A 68 15.66 -0.24 13.15
C ALA A 68 16.13 0.57 11.93
N TYR A 69 15.24 1.33 11.34
CA TYR A 69 15.51 2.16 10.18
C TYR A 69 14.90 3.54 10.32
N ASP A 70 15.51 4.51 9.69
CA ASP A 70 15.12 5.90 9.75
C ASP A 70 14.56 6.34 8.41
N ILE A 71 13.44 7.04 8.44
CA ILE A 71 12.76 7.59 7.24
C ILE A 71 12.73 9.10 7.35
N GLN A 72 13.32 9.78 6.39
CA GLN A 72 13.16 11.21 6.24
C GLN A 72 11.97 11.50 5.32
N ASP A 73 11.05 12.35 5.79
CA ASP A 73 9.86 12.76 5.07
C ASP A 73 10.04 14.05 4.27
N ASP A 74 8.99 14.48 3.54
CA ASP A 74 9.01 15.70 2.73
C ASP A 74 9.02 17.00 3.57
N ALA A 75 8.77 16.91 4.87
CA ALA A 75 8.93 18.01 5.81
C ALA A 75 10.37 18.09 6.38
N GLY A 76 11.28 17.21 5.94
CA GLY A 76 12.63 17.08 6.48
C GLY A 76 12.70 16.42 7.85
N GLN A 77 11.59 15.87 8.35
CA GLN A 77 11.54 15.19 9.64
C GLN A 77 11.97 13.74 9.49
N THR A 78 12.80 13.27 10.43
CA THR A 78 13.23 11.87 10.47
C THR A 78 12.39 11.11 11.48
N THR A 79 11.79 10.01 11.03
CA THR A 79 10.99 9.08 11.86
C THR A 79 11.69 7.74 11.95
N ARG A 80 11.99 7.29 13.16
CA ARG A 80 12.62 5.98 13.41
C ARG A 80 11.58 4.89 13.58
N PHE A 81 11.80 3.78 12.91
CA PHE A 81 11.00 2.56 13.01
C PHE A 81 11.84 1.41 13.55
N ASP A 82 11.32 0.72 14.57
CA ASP A 82 11.97 -0.46 15.15
C ASP A 82 11.52 -1.74 14.43
N ALA A 83 10.40 -1.66 13.71
CA ALA A 83 9.84 -2.71 12.87
C ALA A 83 8.91 -2.08 11.80
N PRO A 84 8.62 -2.79 10.70
CA PRO A 84 7.67 -2.34 9.70
C PRO A 84 6.28 -2.09 10.33
N PRO A 85 5.62 -0.95 10.01
CA PRO A 85 4.32 -0.62 10.57
C PRO A 85 3.26 -1.63 10.11
N ARG A 86 2.41 -2.05 11.04
CA ARG A 86 1.29 -2.97 10.81
C ARG A 86 -0.07 -2.28 10.93
N ARG A 87 -0.09 -1.11 11.55
CA ARG A 87 -1.30 -0.30 11.77
C ARG A 87 -1.07 1.09 11.20
N ILE A 88 -1.64 1.35 10.05
CA ILE A 88 -1.40 2.57 9.27
C ILE A 88 -2.70 3.36 9.22
N VAL A 89 -2.64 4.64 9.55
CA VAL A 89 -3.68 5.60 9.19
C VAL A 89 -3.17 6.44 8.02
N SER A 90 -3.95 6.52 6.96
CA SER A 90 -3.63 7.33 5.78
C SER A 90 -4.60 8.50 5.64
N LEU A 91 -4.06 9.71 5.54
CA LEU A 91 -4.81 10.95 5.46
C LEU A 91 -4.75 11.60 4.06
N LEU A 92 -4.35 10.83 3.05
CA LEU A 92 -4.29 11.31 1.66
C LEU A 92 -4.64 10.16 0.71
N PRO A 93 -5.63 10.33 -0.21
CA PRO A 93 -6.06 9.28 -1.12
C PRO A 93 -4.91 8.63 -1.91
N SER A 94 -4.00 9.43 -2.46
CA SER A 94 -2.87 8.90 -3.22
C SER A 94 -1.93 8.03 -2.40
N LEU A 95 -1.73 8.33 -1.10
CA LEU A 95 -0.95 7.48 -0.19
C LEU A 95 -1.70 6.20 0.15
N THR A 96 -3.03 6.28 0.38
CA THR A 96 -3.90 5.12 0.60
C THR A 96 -3.81 4.15 -0.59
N GLU A 97 -3.96 4.65 -1.80
CA GLU A 97 -3.89 3.86 -3.03
C GLU A 97 -2.48 3.27 -3.22
N THR A 98 -1.42 4.03 -2.96
CA THR A 98 -0.03 3.53 -3.07
C THR A 98 0.27 2.44 -2.05
N VAL A 99 -0.19 2.57 -0.78
CA VAL A 99 -0.07 1.50 0.22
C VAL A 99 -0.74 0.22 -0.27
N CYS A 100 -1.93 0.34 -0.86
CA CYS A 100 -2.64 -0.82 -1.42
C CYS A 100 -1.94 -1.39 -2.67
N ALA A 101 -1.41 -0.55 -3.55
CA ALA A 101 -0.68 -0.98 -4.74
C ALA A 101 0.66 -1.65 -4.41
N LEU A 102 1.21 -1.40 -3.23
CA LEU A 102 2.38 -2.06 -2.66
C LEU A 102 2.02 -3.32 -1.82
N ASP A 103 0.83 -3.88 -2.01
CA ASP A 103 0.33 -5.09 -1.31
C ASP A 103 0.28 -4.98 0.23
N ALA A 104 0.16 -3.76 0.77
CA ALA A 104 0.07 -3.50 2.20
C ALA A 104 -1.30 -2.94 2.65
N CYS A 105 -2.35 -3.12 1.85
CA CYS A 105 -3.69 -2.60 2.09
C CYS A 105 -4.32 -3.14 3.39
N ASP A 106 -4.00 -4.36 3.78
CA ASP A 106 -4.41 -5.02 5.01
C ASP A 106 -3.87 -4.37 6.29
N ARG A 107 -2.81 -3.56 6.16
CA ARG A 107 -2.23 -2.80 7.27
C ARG A 107 -2.96 -1.48 7.55
N LEU A 108 -3.84 -1.02 6.65
CA LEU A 108 -4.63 0.18 6.86
C LEU A 108 -5.70 -0.06 7.94
N VAL A 109 -5.74 0.80 8.96
CA VAL A 109 -6.70 0.75 10.05
C VAL A 109 -7.62 1.97 10.10
N GLY A 110 -7.35 2.98 9.29
CA GLY A 110 -8.17 4.17 9.13
C GLY A 110 -7.71 4.99 7.93
N VAL A 111 -8.65 5.71 7.32
CA VAL A 111 -8.39 6.52 6.12
C VAL A 111 -9.07 7.88 6.22
N ASP A 112 -8.66 8.84 5.40
CA ASP A 112 -9.39 10.09 5.26
C ASP A 112 -10.75 9.88 4.54
N ARG A 113 -11.64 10.88 4.61
CA ARG A 113 -13.00 10.80 4.04
C ARG A 113 -13.04 10.70 2.51
N TYR A 114 -11.95 11.01 1.84
CA TYR A 114 -11.86 11.02 0.37
C TYR A 114 -11.20 9.75 -0.19
N SER A 115 -10.58 8.94 0.65
CA SER A 115 -9.99 7.65 0.27
C SER A 115 -11.09 6.62 0.01
N ASN A 116 -11.40 6.38 -1.26
CA ASN A 116 -12.47 5.50 -1.71
C ASN A 116 -12.01 4.37 -2.64
N TRP A 117 -10.73 4.32 -2.95
CA TRP A 117 -10.12 3.30 -3.80
C TRP A 117 -8.90 2.64 -3.11
N PRO A 118 -8.71 1.31 -3.27
CA PRO A 118 -9.66 0.33 -3.82
C PRO A 118 -10.90 0.18 -2.94
N ALA A 119 -11.94 -0.50 -3.44
CA ALA A 119 -13.23 -0.62 -2.72
C ALA A 119 -13.11 -1.20 -1.29
N SER A 120 -12.06 -1.97 -1.00
CA SER A 120 -11.79 -2.53 0.33
C SER A 120 -11.62 -1.46 1.41
N VAL A 121 -11.02 -0.30 1.08
CA VAL A 121 -10.74 0.76 2.06
C VAL A 121 -11.99 1.51 2.50
N GLN A 122 -13.09 1.44 1.72
CA GLN A 122 -14.35 2.09 2.08
C GLN A 122 -14.99 1.52 3.35
N LYS A 123 -14.56 0.35 3.80
CA LYS A 123 -15.02 -0.30 5.03
C LYS A 123 -14.23 0.14 6.27
N LEU A 124 -13.14 0.88 6.07
CA LEU A 124 -12.29 1.33 7.17
C LEU A 124 -12.89 2.56 7.86
N PRO A 125 -12.60 2.77 9.15
CA PRO A 125 -12.93 3.98 9.87
C PRO A 125 -12.42 5.22 9.14
N GLN A 126 -13.29 6.21 8.95
CA GLN A 126 -12.93 7.50 8.40
C GLN A 126 -12.56 8.46 9.54
N VAL A 127 -11.38 9.06 9.44
CA VAL A 127 -10.82 9.93 10.50
C VAL A 127 -10.83 11.41 10.13
N GLY A 128 -11.74 11.85 9.29
CA GLY A 128 -11.88 13.24 8.83
C GLY A 128 -11.23 13.50 7.48
N GLY A 129 -10.95 14.75 7.14
CA GLY A 129 -10.25 15.11 5.90
C GLY A 129 -8.73 15.19 6.09
N GLY A 130 -7.98 15.23 4.99
CA GLY A 130 -6.52 15.35 5.04
C GLY A 130 -6.02 16.66 5.66
N LEU A 131 -6.80 17.75 5.54
CA LEU A 131 -6.49 19.06 6.13
C LEU A 131 -7.12 19.25 7.52
N ASP A 132 -8.24 18.58 7.80
CA ASP A 132 -9.03 18.66 9.04
C ASP A 132 -9.29 17.28 9.65
N PRO A 133 -8.25 16.47 9.93
CA PRO A 133 -8.44 15.14 10.51
C PRO A 133 -8.86 15.23 11.98
N SER A 134 -9.68 14.26 12.42
CA SER A 134 -9.98 14.07 13.84
C SER A 134 -8.79 13.40 14.53
N VAL A 135 -8.05 14.17 15.30
CA VAL A 135 -6.88 13.68 16.06
C VAL A 135 -7.31 12.61 17.06
N GLU A 136 -8.47 12.78 17.69
CA GLU A 136 -9.04 11.86 18.66
C GLU A 136 -9.35 10.49 18.01
N ALA A 137 -9.96 10.49 16.82
CA ALA A 137 -10.24 9.27 16.06
C ALA A 137 -8.94 8.56 15.66
N ILE A 138 -7.91 9.31 15.21
CA ILE A 138 -6.61 8.75 14.86
C ILE A 138 -5.96 8.07 16.07
N VAL A 139 -5.91 8.76 17.22
CA VAL A 139 -5.32 8.22 18.46
C VAL A 139 -6.05 6.96 18.92
N ALA A 140 -7.39 6.94 18.82
CA ALA A 140 -8.21 5.78 19.20
C ALA A 140 -7.88 4.53 18.37
N LEU A 141 -7.45 4.69 17.12
CA LEU A 141 -7.03 3.59 16.25
C LEU A 141 -5.64 3.04 16.60
N ARG A 142 -4.88 3.70 17.48
CA ARG A 142 -3.52 3.29 17.88
C ARG A 142 -2.64 2.90 16.71
N PRO A 143 -2.39 3.81 15.76
CA PRO A 143 -1.57 3.50 14.59
C PRO A 143 -0.08 3.43 14.95
N ASP A 144 0.68 2.58 14.23
CA ASP A 144 2.14 2.56 14.27
C ASP A 144 2.73 3.74 13.49
N VAL A 145 1.99 4.23 12.48
CA VAL A 145 2.36 5.39 11.66
C VAL A 145 1.12 6.08 11.10
N VAL A 146 1.18 7.39 10.98
CA VAL A 146 0.22 8.21 10.24
C VAL A 146 0.90 8.75 8.99
N LEU A 147 0.34 8.43 7.81
CA LEU A 147 0.75 8.95 6.52
C LEU A 147 -0.12 10.17 6.18
N MET A 148 0.48 11.27 5.75
CA MET A 148 -0.26 12.50 5.48
C MET A 148 0.44 13.38 4.44
N ALA A 149 -0.28 14.37 3.93
CA ALA A 149 0.32 15.40 3.09
C ALA A 149 1.21 16.33 3.94
N ASN A 150 2.29 16.84 3.34
CA ASN A 150 3.14 17.84 3.97
C ASN A 150 2.40 19.17 4.24
N SER A 151 1.39 19.47 3.40
CA SER A 151 0.52 20.65 3.54
C SER A 151 -0.43 20.59 4.75
N SER A 152 -0.62 19.42 5.37
CA SER A 152 -1.51 19.26 6.52
C SER A 152 -0.88 19.74 7.82
N ARG A 153 -1.59 20.61 8.55
CA ARG A 153 -1.12 21.16 9.84
C ARG A 153 -1.24 20.18 11.02
N ALA A 154 -1.96 19.07 10.86
CA ALA A 154 -2.18 18.09 11.93
C ALA A 154 -0.89 17.39 12.38
N GLY A 155 0.15 17.31 11.54
CA GLY A 155 1.39 16.59 11.82
C GLY A 155 2.09 17.02 13.10
N VAL A 156 2.12 18.33 13.40
CA VAL A 156 2.73 18.85 14.64
C VAL A 156 2.00 18.32 15.86
N ARG A 157 0.66 18.37 15.86
CA ARG A 157 -0.18 17.91 16.97
C ARG A 157 -0.09 16.38 17.16
N LEU A 158 -0.09 15.63 16.06
CA LEU A 158 0.03 14.17 16.10
C LEU A 158 1.39 13.74 16.67
N ARG A 159 2.49 14.38 16.26
CA ARG A 159 3.83 14.11 16.80
C ARG A 159 3.93 14.50 18.29
N ALA A 160 3.33 15.62 18.70
CA ALA A 160 3.29 16.02 20.10
C ALA A 160 2.55 15.00 21.00
N LEU A 161 1.64 14.21 20.43
CA LEU A 161 0.96 13.09 21.08
C LEU A 161 1.74 11.76 21.02
N GLY A 162 2.97 11.78 20.52
CA GLY A 162 3.86 10.62 20.44
C GLY A 162 3.60 9.70 19.24
N LEU A 163 2.75 10.10 18.29
CA LEU A 163 2.52 9.31 17.08
C LEU A 163 3.67 9.49 16.07
N LYS A 164 4.08 8.40 15.43
CA LYS A 164 4.99 8.44 14.29
C LYS A 164 4.22 8.99 13.09
N VAL A 165 4.76 10.03 12.46
CA VAL A 165 4.13 10.70 11.31
C VAL A 165 5.13 10.79 10.18
N VAL A 166 4.72 10.37 8.99
CA VAL A 166 5.49 10.49 7.75
C VAL A 166 4.67 11.33 6.77
N ALA A 167 5.19 12.53 6.47
CA ALA A 167 4.56 13.48 5.56
C ALA A 167 5.13 13.30 4.15
N LEU A 168 4.31 12.83 3.20
CA LEU A 168 4.68 12.62 1.81
C LEU A 168 3.63 13.23 0.90
N GLU A 169 4.05 14.08 -0.03
CA GLU A 169 3.12 14.77 -0.92
C GLU A 169 3.70 14.86 -2.35
N PRO A 170 3.18 14.04 -3.28
CA PRO A 170 3.55 14.19 -4.69
C PRO A 170 2.86 15.43 -5.25
N LYS A 171 3.63 16.49 -5.58
CA LYS A 171 3.12 17.72 -6.19
C LYS A 171 3.18 17.67 -7.71
N THR A 172 4.14 16.94 -8.23
CA THR A 172 4.37 16.77 -9.67
C THR A 172 4.38 15.30 -10.04
N ARG A 173 4.30 15.03 -11.34
CA ARG A 173 4.43 13.66 -11.86
C ARG A 173 5.78 13.03 -11.49
N ALA A 174 6.85 13.83 -11.48
CA ALA A 174 8.18 13.36 -11.09
C ALA A 174 8.27 12.94 -9.62
N ASP A 175 7.47 13.54 -8.74
CA ASP A 175 7.46 13.18 -7.31
C ASP A 175 6.85 11.79 -7.02
N VAL A 176 6.05 11.25 -7.95
CA VAL A 176 5.37 9.96 -7.74
C VAL A 176 6.38 8.86 -7.45
N GLY A 177 7.45 8.77 -8.25
CA GLY A 177 8.49 7.75 -8.06
C GLY A 177 9.17 7.86 -6.69
N ARG A 178 9.47 9.08 -6.26
CA ARG A 178 10.04 9.34 -4.93
C ARG A 178 9.10 8.91 -3.81
N VAL A 179 7.82 9.24 -3.91
CA VAL A 179 6.81 8.87 -2.89
C VAL A 179 6.59 7.36 -2.84
N VAL A 180 6.48 6.71 -4.01
CA VAL A 180 6.34 5.25 -4.10
C VAL A 180 7.56 4.55 -3.48
N ALA A 181 8.79 4.99 -3.82
CA ALA A 181 10.02 4.43 -3.24
C ALA A 181 10.05 4.63 -1.71
N ARG A 182 9.73 5.85 -1.24
CA ARG A 182 9.72 6.16 0.19
C ARG A 182 8.67 5.35 0.96
N LEU A 183 7.50 5.12 0.38
CA LEU A 183 6.50 4.23 0.99
C LEU A 183 6.97 2.78 1.01
N GLY A 184 7.65 2.30 -0.02
CA GLY A 184 8.29 0.98 -0.01
C GLY A 184 9.27 0.83 1.16
N GLU A 185 10.09 1.88 1.43
CA GLU A 185 11.01 1.93 2.58
C GLU A 185 10.25 1.97 3.92
N VAL A 186 9.21 2.80 4.07
CA VAL A 186 8.38 2.87 5.29
C VAL A 186 7.76 1.52 5.61
N LEU A 187 7.20 0.87 4.59
CA LEU A 187 6.46 -0.37 4.73
C LEU A 187 7.38 -1.61 4.79
N GLN A 188 8.65 -1.45 4.41
CA GLN A 188 9.62 -2.55 4.21
C GLN A 188 9.04 -3.63 3.30
N VAL A 189 8.48 -3.20 2.15
CA VAL A 189 7.94 -4.08 1.13
C VAL A 189 8.71 -3.93 -0.18
N PRO A 190 8.94 -5.01 -0.92
CA PRO A 190 9.49 -4.94 -2.28
C PRO A 190 8.43 -4.42 -3.24
N GLY A 191 8.82 -4.06 -4.46
CA GLY A 191 7.88 -3.80 -5.54
C GLY A 191 7.71 -2.35 -5.92
N ALA A 192 8.29 -1.39 -5.20
CA ALA A 192 8.21 0.03 -5.54
C ALA A 192 8.66 0.33 -6.98
N ASP A 193 9.79 -0.23 -7.41
CA ASP A 193 10.28 -0.07 -8.79
C ASP A 193 9.37 -0.74 -9.82
N ALA A 194 8.80 -1.90 -9.48
CA ALA A 194 7.87 -2.59 -10.38
C ALA A 194 6.57 -1.80 -10.54
N LEU A 195 6.04 -1.23 -9.46
CA LEU A 195 4.88 -0.35 -9.48
C LEU A 195 5.14 0.88 -10.35
N MET A 196 6.31 1.51 -10.22
CA MET A 196 6.66 2.67 -11.05
C MET A 196 6.74 2.31 -12.53
N ARG A 197 7.39 1.20 -12.88
CA ARG A 197 7.41 0.74 -14.29
C ARG A 197 6.00 0.47 -14.82
N GLN A 198 5.10 -0.06 -14.01
CA GLN A 198 3.70 -0.27 -14.40
C GLN A 198 2.96 1.05 -14.64
N ILE A 199 3.16 2.04 -13.77
CA ILE A 199 2.58 3.38 -13.91
C ILE A 199 3.09 4.03 -15.20
N ASP A 200 4.40 4.01 -15.43
CA ASP A 200 5.02 4.61 -16.61
C ASP A 200 4.56 3.92 -17.90
N ALA A 201 4.47 2.60 -17.90
CA ALA A 201 3.93 1.84 -19.02
C ALA A 201 2.46 2.18 -19.29
N GLY A 202 1.65 2.37 -18.23
CA GLY A 202 0.25 2.79 -18.35
C GLY A 202 0.10 4.18 -18.97
N VAL A 203 0.91 5.14 -18.54
CA VAL A 203 0.93 6.50 -19.12
C VAL A 203 1.38 6.46 -20.58
N ALA A 204 2.42 5.70 -20.89
CA ALA A 204 2.91 5.55 -22.28
C ALA A 204 1.85 4.90 -23.18
N ALA A 205 1.15 3.87 -22.71
CA ALA A 205 0.05 3.23 -23.44
C ALA A 205 -1.12 4.20 -23.66
N ALA A 206 -1.47 5.00 -22.66
CA ALA A 206 -2.48 6.04 -22.79
C ALA A 206 -2.09 7.08 -23.85
N ALA A 207 -0.84 7.54 -23.84
CA ALA A 207 -0.33 8.49 -24.83
C ALA A 207 -0.37 7.92 -26.26
N GLN A 208 -0.06 6.63 -26.42
CA GLN A 208 -0.14 5.96 -27.73
C GLN A 208 -1.59 5.81 -28.20
N SER A 209 -2.55 5.69 -27.29
CA SER A 209 -3.97 5.53 -27.61
C SER A 209 -4.66 6.86 -28.03
N VAL A 210 -4.01 8.01 -27.82
CA VAL A 210 -4.55 9.31 -28.24
C VAL A 210 -4.62 9.38 -29.76
N PRO A 211 -5.83 9.58 -30.35
CA PRO A 211 -5.99 9.68 -31.78
C PRO A 211 -5.13 10.80 -32.39
N ALA A 212 -4.61 10.59 -33.59
CA ALA A 212 -3.79 11.59 -34.27
C ALA A 212 -4.50 12.95 -34.40
N ALA A 213 -5.82 12.93 -34.64
CA ALA A 213 -6.63 14.15 -34.73
C ALA A 213 -6.78 14.92 -33.40
N ALA A 214 -6.53 14.26 -32.25
CA ALA A 214 -6.59 14.91 -30.94
C ALA A 214 -5.21 15.42 -30.48
N ARG A 215 -4.13 14.97 -31.09
CA ARG A 215 -2.79 15.41 -30.73
C ARG A 215 -2.60 16.91 -30.97
N GLY A 216 -2.02 17.60 -29.98
CA GLY A 216 -1.83 19.03 -30.01
C GLY A 216 -3.09 19.87 -29.81
N GLN A 217 -4.27 19.24 -29.70
CA GLN A 217 -5.47 20.00 -29.37
C GLN A 217 -5.35 20.63 -27.98
N ARG A 218 -5.85 21.85 -27.86
CA ARG A 218 -5.81 22.61 -26.62
C ARG A 218 -6.90 22.14 -25.67
N VAL A 219 -6.53 21.86 -24.44
CA VAL A 219 -7.41 21.37 -23.37
C VAL A 219 -7.49 22.41 -22.26
N TYR A 220 -8.70 22.70 -21.83
CA TYR A 220 -9.00 23.34 -20.56
C TYR A 220 -9.37 22.28 -19.53
N PHE A 221 -8.69 22.30 -18.40
CA PHE A 221 -9.03 21.43 -17.28
C PHE A 221 -9.35 22.28 -16.04
N GLU A 222 -10.64 22.32 -15.69
CA GLU A 222 -11.11 23.03 -14.50
C GLU A 222 -10.91 22.18 -13.26
N VAL A 223 -10.24 22.74 -12.24
CA VAL A 223 -10.00 22.05 -10.95
C VAL A 223 -10.94 22.51 -9.85
N SER A 224 -11.67 23.59 -10.05
CA SER A 224 -12.58 24.16 -9.05
C SER A 224 -13.61 25.08 -9.71
N PRO A 225 -14.88 25.09 -9.21
CA PRO A 225 -15.95 25.95 -9.74
C PRO A 225 -15.67 27.46 -9.62
N SER A 226 -14.69 27.89 -8.82
CA SER A 226 -14.23 29.28 -8.76
C SER A 226 -13.06 29.47 -9.73
N PRO A 227 -13.28 29.65 -11.01
CA PRO A 227 -12.61 29.14 -12.20
C PRO A 227 -11.07 29.06 -12.05
N HIS A 228 -10.61 28.02 -11.38
CA HIS A 228 -9.18 27.67 -11.33
C HIS A 228 -8.90 26.55 -12.32
N ALA A 229 -7.89 26.75 -13.14
CA ALA A 229 -7.48 25.79 -14.15
C ALA A 229 -6.19 25.06 -13.75
N ALA A 230 -6.00 23.86 -14.29
CA ALA A 230 -4.73 23.16 -14.21
C ALA A 230 -3.76 23.74 -15.25
N GLY A 231 -2.74 24.47 -14.82
CA GLY A 231 -1.66 24.99 -15.66
C GLY A 231 -0.57 23.96 -15.96
N HIS A 232 0.38 24.29 -16.82
CA HIS A 232 1.48 23.42 -17.23
C HIS A 232 2.29 22.84 -16.08
N GLY A 233 2.55 23.60 -15.01
CA GLY A 233 3.32 23.18 -13.85
C GLY A 233 2.54 22.31 -12.85
N SER A 234 1.25 22.07 -13.08
CA SER A 234 0.45 21.16 -12.25
C SER A 234 0.66 19.71 -12.64
N PHE A 235 0.33 18.78 -11.74
CA PHE A 235 0.31 17.34 -12.02
C PHE A 235 -0.53 17.01 -13.29
N ILE A 236 -1.71 17.60 -13.39
CA ILE A 236 -2.63 17.43 -14.52
C ILE A 236 -2.01 18.02 -15.80
N GLY A 237 -1.42 19.22 -15.73
CA GLY A 237 -0.81 19.85 -16.89
C GLY A 237 0.35 19.06 -17.47
N VAL A 238 1.18 18.44 -16.61
CA VAL A 238 2.25 17.54 -17.05
C VAL A 238 1.68 16.30 -17.74
N LEU A 239 0.63 15.69 -17.19
CA LEU A 239 -0.04 14.52 -17.83
C LEU A 239 -0.63 14.90 -19.20
N LEU A 240 -1.26 16.06 -19.35
CA LEU A 240 -1.76 16.53 -20.65
C LEU A 240 -0.62 16.60 -21.68
N THR A 241 0.55 17.11 -21.27
CA THR A 241 1.74 17.17 -22.14
C THR A 241 2.26 15.76 -22.49
N GLU A 242 2.35 14.84 -21.51
CA GLU A 242 2.76 13.44 -21.75
C GLU A 242 1.79 12.71 -22.70
N LEU A 243 0.51 13.07 -22.69
CA LEU A 243 -0.50 12.57 -23.62
C LEU A 243 -0.43 13.22 -25.02
N GLY A 244 0.46 14.18 -25.22
CA GLY A 244 0.58 14.91 -26.49
C GLY A 244 -0.55 15.91 -26.74
N LEU A 245 -1.19 16.39 -25.67
CA LEU A 245 -2.24 17.41 -25.70
C LEU A 245 -1.64 18.77 -25.35
N GLY A 246 -2.24 19.85 -25.86
CA GLY A 246 -1.93 21.22 -25.48
C GLY A 246 -2.70 21.65 -24.23
N ASN A 247 -2.14 22.54 -23.43
CA ASN A 247 -2.85 23.20 -22.34
C ASN A 247 -3.18 24.64 -22.77
N ILE A 248 -4.42 25.10 -22.52
CA ILE A 248 -4.76 26.50 -22.83
C ILE A 248 -4.10 27.47 -21.87
N ILE A 249 -3.70 27.01 -20.69
CA ILE A 249 -3.04 27.83 -19.65
C ILE A 249 -1.54 27.86 -19.95
N GLY A 250 -1.00 29.03 -20.17
CA GLY A 250 0.43 29.21 -20.43
C GLY A 250 1.32 28.89 -19.22
N PRO A 251 2.59 28.53 -19.44
CA PRO A 251 3.52 28.19 -18.36
C PRO A 251 3.75 29.32 -17.36
N GLU A 252 3.60 30.58 -17.78
CA GLU A 252 3.77 31.81 -16.99
C GLU A 252 2.65 32.00 -15.97
N GLN A 253 1.50 31.38 -16.13
CA GLN A 253 0.33 31.56 -15.26
C GLN A 253 0.38 30.74 -13.97
N GLY A 254 1.38 29.88 -13.84
CA GLY A 254 1.54 29.04 -12.67
C GLY A 254 0.69 27.75 -12.71
N PRO A 255 0.76 26.91 -11.63
CA PRO A 255 0.15 25.59 -11.64
C PRO A 255 -1.37 25.60 -11.50
N PHE A 256 -1.97 26.58 -10.81
CA PHE A 256 -3.41 26.65 -10.57
C PHE A 256 -3.91 28.10 -10.64
N PRO A 257 -3.83 28.76 -11.79
CA PRO A 257 -4.30 30.12 -11.90
C PRO A 257 -5.82 30.21 -11.84
N ARG A 258 -6.29 31.31 -11.25
CA ARG A 258 -7.66 31.75 -11.47
C ARG A 258 -7.74 32.42 -12.84
N ILE A 259 -8.65 31.97 -13.67
CA ILE A 259 -8.77 32.47 -15.03
C ILE A 259 -10.06 33.24 -15.24
N ASN A 260 -10.07 34.15 -16.23
CA ASN A 260 -11.30 34.75 -16.73
C ASN A 260 -12.04 33.67 -17.56
N PRO A 261 -13.35 33.40 -17.29
CA PRO A 261 -14.15 32.47 -18.09
C PRO A 261 -14.19 32.78 -19.59
N GLU A 262 -13.97 34.04 -19.98
CA GLU A 262 -13.92 34.45 -21.39
C GLU A 262 -12.69 33.89 -22.13
N LEU A 263 -11.70 33.36 -21.41
CA LEU A 263 -10.51 32.71 -21.99
C LEU A 263 -10.83 31.30 -22.54
N VAL A 264 -11.88 30.69 -22.05
CA VAL A 264 -12.29 29.31 -22.40
C VAL A 264 -13.24 29.34 -23.61
#